data_c76dbb3e3b7489066dcbd77359d5e771
#
_entry.id   c76dbb3e3b7489066dcbd77359d5e771
#
_cell.length_a   1.000
_cell.length_b   1.000
_cell.length_c   1.000
_cell.angle_alpha   90.00
_cell.angle_beta   90.00
_cell.angle_gamma   90.00
#
_symmetry.space_group_name_H-M   'P 1'
#
loop_
_entity.id
_entity.type
_entity.pdbx_description
1 polymer ?
#
loop_
_entity_poly.entity_id
_entity_poly.type
_entity_poly.pdbx_seq_one_letter_code
_entity_poly.pdbx_strand_id
1 'polypeptide(L)'
;MKGKITYSQVGDDYSTKDPIKKLAQTAATQTGKNLKDGFEEITETRGESAYVWKQGDVYMASVIEGLGTKNLIADLIRNEDKTYYDIIGHDTVATIINDLISVGAKPLSLHAYWAIENNDWLQDEKRMSDLIKGWTDACNLAGASWGGGETPTLKGIITPGTVDLGGSAVGIISSQDRLITSKKLTAGDRILLLKSNGLNANGLSLARAVLETLDNKSEFGEIVLTKSNIYAKLIQDLLDAEIDIHYISNITGHGLRKIMRANKDFIYVIEKLFEPQEVFKIIQKESGLDEKEMYGTYNMGQDYAIFVPSSDVEKAQEIISKNGFESLDSGYLEAGERKVILKEKNITFEGGTLDLR
;
A
#
# COMPACT_ATOMS: atom_id res chain seq x y z
N MET A 1 -1.66 -34.81 5.06
CA MET A 1 -2.06 -33.39 5.23
C MET A 1 -0.85 -32.56 4.89
N LYS A 2 -0.92 -31.66 3.88
CA LYS A 2 0.14 -30.67 3.65
C LYS A 2 0.25 -29.82 4.92
N GLY A 3 1.46 -29.55 5.40
CA GLY A 3 1.69 -28.67 6.56
C GLY A 3 1.19 -27.25 6.26
N LYS A 4 0.75 -26.51 7.28
CA LYS A 4 0.35 -25.09 7.16
C LYS A 4 1.56 -24.26 6.71
N ILE A 5 1.38 -23.41 5.69
CA ILE A 5 2.41 -22.45 5.25
C ILE A 5 2.08 -21.11 5.89
N THR A 6 2.95 -20.63 6.79
CA THR A 6 2.75 -19.38 7.52
C THR A 6 3.66 -18.26 7.03
N TYR A 7 3.29 -17.01 7.29
CA TYR A 7 4.04 -15.82 6.89
C TYR A 7 5.47 -15.80 7.51
N SER A 8 5.60 -16.21 8.78
CA SER A 8 6.89 -16.31 9.44
C SER A 8 7.82 -17.36 8.82
N GLN A 9 7.27 -18.46 8.29
CA GLN A 9 8.08 -19.51 7.63
C GLN A 9 8.65 -19.04 6.27
N VAL A 10 8.02 -18.06 5.63
CA VAL A 10 8.52 -17.48 4.37
C VAL A 10 9.39 -16.25 4.58
N GLY A 11 9.84 -16.01 5.83
CA GLY A 11 10.84 -14.99 6.15
C GLY A 11 10.28 -13.60 6.48
N ASP A 12 8.95 -13.46 6.63
CA ASP A 12 8.34 -12.18 6.98
C ASP A 12 7.64 -12.27 8.35
N ASP A 13 8.28 -11.70 9.37
CA ASP A 13 7.78 -11.70 10.75
C ASP A 13 7.64 -10.27 11.29
N TYR A 14 6.40 -9.82 11.40
CA TYR A 14 6.08 -8.50 11.93
C TYR A 14 6.43 -8.36 13.42
N SER A 15 6.40 -9.46 14.18
CA SER A 15 6.76 -9.43 15.61
C SER A 15 8.22 -9.03 15.83
N THR A 16 9.09 -9.33 14.86
CA THR A 16 10.50 -8.94 14.87
C THR A 16 10.72 -7.57 14.25
N LYS A 17 10.00 -7.26 13.16
CA LYS A 17 10.19 -6.00 12.40
C LYS A 17 9.63 -4.77 13.10
N ASP A 18 8.42 -4.85 13.66
CA ASP A 18 7.71 -3.69 14.19
C ASP A 18 8.45 -3.03 15.38
N PRO A 19 9.03 -3.77 16.36
CA PRO A 19 9.84 -3.17 17.41
C PRO A 19 11.06 -2.39 16.89
N ILE A 20 11.73 -2.90 15.86
CA ILE A 20 12.90 -2.24 15.24
C ILE A 20 12.48 -0.98 14.49
N LYS A 21 11.36 -1.03 13.76
CA LYS A 21 10.81 0.17 13.10
C LYS A 21 10.46 1.26 14.12
N LYS A 22 9.85 0.89 15.24
CA LYS A 22 9.49 1.82 16.32
C LYS A 22 10.74 2.45 16.95
N LEU A 23 11.79 1.65 17.20
CA LEU A 23 13.06 2.16 17.70
C LEU A 23 13.70 3.15 16.71
N ALA A 24 13.71 2.81 15.42
CA ALA A 24 14.22 3.69 14.37
C ALA A 24 13.43 5.00 14.28
N GLN A 25 12.10 4.96 14.36
CA GLN A 25 11.24 6.16 14.37
C GLN A 25 11.53 7.04 15.61
N THR A 26 11.70 6.43 16.79
CA THR A 26 12.07 7.16 18.01
C THR A 26 13.40 7.89 17.83
N ALA A 27 14.41 7.23 17.25
CA ALA A 27 15.69 7.86 16.95
C ALA A 27 15.55 8.97 15.90
N ALA A 28 14.77 8.73 14.85
CA ALA A 28 14.51 9.70 13.77
C ALA A 28 13.84 10.98 14.28
N THR A 29 12.99 10.90 15.31
CA THR A 29 12.35 12.07 15.93
C THR A 29 13.37 13.11 16.40
N GLN A 30 14.55 12.68 16.86
CA GLN A 30 15.62 13.59 17.32
C GLN A 30 16.21 14.42 16.17
N THR A 31 16.00 14.04 14.92
CA THR A 31 16.49 14.74 13.73
C THR A 31 15.54 15.84 13.23
N GLY A 32 14.29 15.88 13.70
CA GLY A 32 13.30 16.89 13.32
C GLY A 32 13.79 18.32 13.58
N LYS A 33 14.59 18.52 14.64
CA LYS A 33 15.26 19.80 14.96
C LYS A 33 16.21 20.34 13.87
N ASN A 34 16.54 19.52 12.86
CA ASN A 34 17.39 19.94 11.74
C ASN A 34 16.60 20.69 10.67
N LEU A 35 15.26 20.59 10.68
CA LEU A 35 14.41 21.47 9.90
C LEU A 35 14.47 22.87 10.51
N LYS A 36 15.01 23.85 9.74
CA LYS A 36 15.28 25.24 10.16
C LYS A 36 14.86 26.18 9.04
N ASP A 37 15.07 27.47 9.23
CA ASP A 37 14.87 28.51 8.21
C ASP A 37 13.45 28.51 7.64
N GLY A 38 12.45 28.35 8.53
CA GLY A 38 11.04 28.33 8.19
C GLY A 38 10.49 26.97 7.77
N PHE A 39 11.34 25.93 7.76
CA PHE A 39 10.87 24.55 7.62
C PHE A 39 10.48 23.97 8.98
N GLU A 40 9.32 23.32 9.02
CA GLU A 40 8.77 22.70 10.23
C GLU A 40 8.24 21.30 9.92
N GLU A 41 8.46 20.38 10.84
CA GLU A 41 7.91 19.03 10.76
C GLU A 41 6.43 19.02 11.14
N ILE A 42 5.64 18.21 10.43
CA ILE A 42 4.30 17.82 10.86
C ILE A 42 4.41 16.50 11.62
N THR A 43 4.62 16.60 12.92
CA THR A 43 4.96 15.46 13.79
C THR A 43 3.94 14.35 13.80
N GLU A 44 2.66 14.66 13.54
CA GLU A 44 1.57 13.70 13.45
C GLU A 44 1.70 12.72 12.29
N THR A 45 2.53 13.06 11.29
CA THR A 45 2.77 12.18 10.15
C THR A 45 3.90 11.18 10.36
N ARG A 46 4.60 11.24 11.51
CA ARG A 46 5.55 10.18 11.86
C ARG A 46 4.84 8.85 12.06
N GLY A 47 5.30 7.82 11.34
CA GLY A 47 4.67 6.50 11.31
C GLY A 47 3.41 6.41 10.43
N GLU A 48 3.00 7.50 9.77
CA GLU A 48 2.03 7.43 8.68
C GLU A 48 2.67 6.85 7.40
N SER A 49 1.86 6.68 6.35
CA SER A 49 2.32 6.19 5.06
C SER A 49 3.31 7.15 4.39
N ALA A 50 3.15 8.46 4.58
CA ALA A 50 4.08 9.47 4.11
C ALA A 50 4.45 10.45 5.23
N TYR A 51 5.68 10.96 5.19
CA TYR A 51 6.19 11.98 6.10
C TYR A 51 5.94 13.36 5.52
N VAL A 52 5.46 14.29 6.35
CA VAL A 52 5.13 15.66 5.92
C VAL A 52 5.94 16.70 6.71
N TRP A 53 6.41 17.69 6.00
CA TRP A 53 6.97 18.93 6.56
C TRP A 53 6.38 20.14 5.82
N LYS A 54 6.50 21.33 6.37
CA LYS A 54 6.03 22.56 5.74
C LYS A 54 7.09 23.63 5.68
N GLN A 55 6.92 24.59 4.76
CA GLN A 55 7.60 25.88 4.73
C GLN A 55 6.55 26.96 4.48
N GLY A 56 6.30 27.82 5.48
CA GLY A 56 5.16 28.72 5.45
C GLY A 56 3.84 27.94 5.34
N ASP A 57 3.03 28.28 4.33
CA ASP A 57 1.73 27.64 4.08
C ASP A 57 1.80 26.44 3.12
N VAL A 58 3.00 26.10 2.62
CA VAL A 58 3.20 24.99 1.70
C VAL A 58 3.65 23.75 2.47
N TYR A 59 2.91 22.64 2.29
CA TYR A 59 3.25 21.35 2.87
C TYR A 59 3.85 20.46 1.80
N MET A 60 4.94 19.78 2.15
CA MET A 60 5.63 18.81 1.32
C MET A 60 5.49 17.42 1.92
N ALA A 61 5.21 16.43 1.12
CA ALA A 61 5.17 15.03 1.55
C ALA A 61 6.23 14.22 0.84
N SER A 62 6.80 13.22 1.51
CA SER A 62 7.70 12.26 0.90
C SER A 62 7.48 10.85 1.43
N VAL A 63 7.82 9.89 0.59
CA VAL A 63 7.76 8.47 0.89
C VAL A 63 8.88 7.73 0.17
N ILE A 64 9.29 6.60 0.72
CA ILE A 64 10.09 5.58 0.06
C ILE A 64 9.42 4.23 0.27
N GLU A 65 9.25 3.47 -0.82
CA GLU A 65 8.66 2.14 -0.80
C GLU A 65 9.36 1.21 -1.80
N GLY A 66 9.22 -0.10 -1.57
CA GLY A 66 9.71 -1.16 -2.45
C GLY A 66 8.60 -2.10 -2.89
N LEU A 67 8.78 -2.71 -4.06
CA LEU A 67 7.83 -3.68 -4.62
C LEU A 67 7.77 -4.98 -3.80
N GLY A 68 8.85 -5.34 -3.13
CA GLY A 68 9.00 -6.66 -2.53
C GLY A 68 9.24 -7.73 -3.60
N THR A 69 8.62 -8.90 -3.45
CA THR A 69 8.97 -10.10 -4.24
C THR A 69 8.02 -10.41 -5.40
N LYS A 70 7.19 -9.46 -5.86
CA LYS A 70 6.23 -9.68 -6.96
C LYS A 70 6.92 -9.99 -8.29
N ASN A 71 8.06 -9.36 -8.56
CA ASN A 71 8.87 -9.62 -9.75
C ASN A 71 9.34 -11.09 -9.86
N LEU A 72 9.59 -11.76 -8.74
CA LEU A 72 9.98 -13.18 -8.75
C LEU A 72 8.87 -14.11 -9.26
N ILE A 73 7.59 -13.70 -9.11
CA ILE A 73 6.46 -14.43 -9.71
C ILE A 73 6.45 -14.22 -11.22
N ALA A 74 6.69 -12.98 -11.68
CA ALA A 74 6.84 -12.69 -13.10
C ALA A 74 7.98 -13.52 -13.72
N ASP A 75 9.14 -13.59 -13.06
CA ASP A 75 10.30 -14.38 -13.52
C ASP A 75 10.01 -15.89 -13.60
N LEU A 76 9.13 -16.41 -12.72
CA LEU A 76 8.76 -17.82 -12.74
C LEU A 76 7.81 -18.22 -13.88
N ILE A 77 6.96 -17.30 -14.36
CA ILE A 77 5.92 -17.62 -15.34
C ILE A 77 6.09 -16.92 -16.69
N ARG A 78 7.04 -15.97 -16.81
CA ARG A 78 7.31 -15.25 -18.06
C ARG A 78 7.79 -16.18 -19.18
N ASN A 79 7.57 -15.76 -20.43
CA ASN A 79 8.08 -16.38 -21.62
C ASN A 79 8.59 -15.29 -22.60
N GLU A 80 8.98 -15.68 -23.81
CA GLU A 80 9.52 -14.76 -24.83
C GLU A 80 8.51 -13.67 -25.24
N ASP A 81 7.19 -14.00 -25.25
CA ASP A 81 6.13 -13.08 -25.67
C ASP A 81 5.64 -12.16 -24.54
N LYS A 82 5.64 -12.66 -23.31
CA LYS A 82 5.01 -11.99 -22.14
C LYS A 82 5.93 -12.00 -20.93
N THR A 83 6.49 -10.85 -20.59
CA THR A 83 7.41 -10.72 -19.47
C THR A 83 6.74 -10.34 -18.16
N TYR A 84 5.53 -9.76 -18.20
CA TYR A 84 4.78 -9.17 -17.07
C TYR A 84 5.50 -7.99 -16.39
N TYR A 85 6.65 -7.53 -16.90
CA TYR A 85 7.39 -6.45 -16.27
C TYR A 85 6.74 -5.08 -16.45
N ASP A 86 5.79 -4.93 -17.39
CA ASP A 86 4.89 -3.76 -17.42
C ASP A 86 4.00 -3.68 -16.17
N ILE A 87 3.58 -4.81 -15.63
CA ILE A 87 2.84 -4.89 -14.36
C ILE A 87 3.78 -4.61 -13.18
N ILE A 88 4.98 -5.16 -13.21
CA ILE A 88 6.00 -4.99 -12.17
C ILE A 88 6.39 -3.50 -12.03
N GLY A 89 6.67 -2.81 -13.15
CA GLY A 89 6.94 -1.38 -13.15
C GLY A 89 5.76 -0.55 -12.65
N HIS A 90 4.56 -0.87 -13.14
CA HIS A 90 3.33 -0.21 -12.70
C HIS A 90 3.11 -0.35 -11.18
N ASP A 91 3.21 -1.57 -10.65
CA ASP A 91 2.91 -1.84 -9.25
C ASP A 91 3.96 -1.26 -8.30
N THR A 92 5.22 -1.13 -8.74
CA THR A 92 6.25 -0.42 -7.97
C THR A 92 5.85 1.05 -7.79
N VAL A 93 5.44 1.72 -8.88
CA VAL A 93 4.94 3.10 -8.81
C VAL A 93 3.67 3.19 -7.98
N ALA A 94 2.72 2.27 -8.16
CA ALA A 94 1.46 2.25 -7.42
C ALA A 94 1.69 2.16 -5.90
N THR A 95 2.61 1.31 -5.45
CA THR A 95 2.95 1.17 -4.03
C THR A 95 3.46 2.49 -3.44
N ILE A 96 4.35 3.19 -4.15
CA ILE A 96 4.91 4.47 -3.73
C ILE A 96 3.83 5.57 -3.71
N ILE A 97 3.09 5.70 -4.80
CA ILE A 97 2.11 6.78 -4.96
C ILE A 97 0.92 6.64 -4.02
N ASN A 98 0.39 5.42 -3.84
CA ASN A 98 -0.75 5.20 -2.96
C ASN A 98 -0.41 5.49 -1.49
N ASP A 99 0.81 5.29 -1.06
CA ASP A 99 1.24 5.73 0.27
C ASP A 99 1.39 7.26 0.35
N LEU A 100 1.99 7.89 -0.69
CA LEU A 100 2.17 9.35 -0.73
C LEU A 100 0.85 10.12 -0.62
N ILE A 101 -0.16 9.69 -1.37
CA ILE A 101 -1.46 10.42 -1.46
C ILE A 101 -2.34 10.24 -0.21
N SER A 102 -2.04 9.29 0.66
CA SER A 102 -2.83 9.03 1.87
C SER A 102 -2.82 10.20 2.87
N VAL A 103 -1.86 11.11 2.75
CA VAL A 103 -1.79 12.35 3.53
C VAL A 103 -2.37 13.58 2.80
N GLY A 104 -3.05 13.38 1.66
CA GLY A 104 -3.64 14.44 0.83
C GLY A 104 -2.67 15.04 -0.19
N ALA A 105 -1.48 14.48 -0.34
CA ALA A 105 -0.48 15.01 -1.25
C ALA A 105 -0.85 14.78 -2.72
N LYS A 106 -0.63 15.81 -3.56
CA LYS A 106 -0.58 15.70 -5.01
C LYS A 106 0.84 15.27 -5.39
N PRO A 107 1.02 14.14 -6.10
CA PRO A 107 2.34 13.72 -6.55
C PRO A 107 3.00 14.76 -7.45
N LEU A 108 4.31 14.99 -7.28
CA LEU A 108 5.12 15.88 -8.11
C LEU A 108 6.19 15.10 -8.88
N SER A 109 7.05 14.41 -8.15
CA SER A 109 8.14 13.65 -8.74
C SER A 109 8.33 12.31 -8.05
N LEU A 110 8.81 11.35 -8.84
CA LEU A 110 9.16 10.01 -8.40
C LEU A 110 10.55 9.64 -8.91
N HIS A 111 11.34 8.96 -8.09
CA HIS A 111 12.67 8.48 -8.41
C HIS A 111 12.73 6.97 -8.24
N ALA A 112 13.34 6.29 -9.21
CA ALA A 112 13.48 4.85 -9.24
C ALA A 112 14.74 4.38 -8.50
N TYR A 113 14.68 3.19 -7.91
CA TYR A 113 15.82 2.44 -7.41
C TYR A 113 15.69 0.99 -7.91
N TRP A 114 16.58 0.58 -8.84
CA TRP A 114 16.57 -0.73 -9.47
C TRP A 114 17.92 -1.43 -9.21
N ALA A 115 18.03 -2.15 -8.12
CA ALA A 115 19.26 -2.83 -7.73
C ALA A 115 19.36 -4.20 -8.40
N ILE A 116 20.43 -4.43 -9.12
CA ILE A 116 20.71 -5.66 -9.88
C ILE A 116 21.96 -6.38 -9.35
N GLU A 117 22.05 -7.69 -9.57
CA GLU A 117 23.24 -8.44 -9.21
C GLU A 117 24.39 -8.14 -10.17
N ASN A 118 24.12 -8.14 -11.48
CA ASN A 118 25.07 -7.81 -12.53
C ASN A 118 24.35 -7.23 -13.76
N ASN A 119 25.12 -6.69 -14.72
CA ASN A 119 24.57 -6.03 -15.90
C ASN A 119 23.87 -6.99 -16.89
N ASP A 120 24.04 -8.30 -16.77
CA ASP A 120 23.37 -9.27 -17.66
C ASP A 120 21.87 -9.21 -17.51
N TRP A 121 21.38 -8.83 -16.30
CA TRP A 121 19.95 -8.63 -16.05
C TRP A 121 19.33 -7.57 -16.99
N LEU A 122 20.10 -6.53 -17.35
CA LEU A 122 19.65 -5.41 -18.22
C LEU A 122 19.65 -5.78 -19.71
N GLN A 123 20.27 -6.91 -20.12
CA GLN A 123 20.38 -7.30 -21.53
C GLN A 123 19.11 -7.89 -22.12
N ASP A 124 18.13 -8.26 -21.30
CA ASP A 124 16.81 -8.70 -21.75
C ASP A 124 15.98 -7.46 -22.20
N GLU A 125 16.12 -7.10 -23.50
CA GLU A 125 15.52 -5.90 -24.08
C GLU A 125 13.99 -5.86 -23.90
N LYS A 126 13.30 -7.00 -24.04
CA LYS A 126 11.85 -7.08 -23.92
C LYS A 126 11.42 -6.79 -22.49
N ARG A 127 12.07 -7.42 -21.50
CA ARG A 127 11.81 -7.20 -20.07
C ARG A 127 12.07 -5.74 -19.69
N MET A 128 13.19 -5.16 -20.13
CA MET A 128 13.53 -3.77 -19.86
C MET A 128 12.53 -2.79 -20.49
N SER A 129 12.14 -3.05 -21.75
CA SER A 129 11.13 -2.24 -22.42
C SER A 129 9.79 -2.28 -21.68
N ASP A 130 9.33 -3.45 -21.24
CA ASP A 130 8.10 -3.62 -20.50
C ASP A 130 8.17 -2.94 -19.13
N LEU A 131 9.29 -3.10 -18.39
CA LEU A 131 9.51 -2.44 -17.09
C LEU A 131 9.42 -0.91 -17.21
N ILE A 132 10.16 -0.33 -18.18
CA ILE A 132 10.19 1.10 -18.45
C ILE A 132 8.80 1.61 -18.85
N LYS A 133 8.12 0.85 -19.73
CA LYS A 133 6.75 1.18 -20.14
C LYS A 133 5.78 1.19 -18.96
N GLY A 134 5.77 0.14 -18.14
CA GLY A 134 4.90 0.04 -16.97
C GLY A 134 5.13 1.16 -15.96
N TRP A 135 6.40 1.50 -15.72
CA TRP A 135 6.80 2.61 -14.86
C TRP A 135 6.33 3.96 -15.39
N THR A 136 6.56 4.23 -16.69
CA THR A 136 6.17 5.47 -17.35
C THR A 136 4.64 5.64 -17.36
N ASP A 137 3.91 4.60 -17.75
CA ASP A 137 2.44 4.62 -17.78
C ASP A 137 1.85 4.90 -16.39
N ALA A 138 2.42 4.29 -15.35
CA ALA A 138 1.98 4.50 -13.97
C ALA A 138 2.30 5.91 -13.45
N CYS A 139 3.48 6.46 -13.80
CA CYS A 139 3.81 7.86 -13.49
C CYS A 139 2.84 8.83 -14.17
N ASN A 140 2.49 8.59 -15.44
CA ASN A 140 1.51 9.40 -16.16
C ASN A 140 0.11 9.31 -15.52
N LEU A 141 -0.31 8.11 -15.13
CA LEU A 141 -1.59 7.90 -14.44
C LEU A 141 -1.62 8.59 -13.07
N ALA A 142 -0.50 8.61 -12.37
CA ALA A 142 -0.34 9.29 -11.08
C ALA A 142 -0.21 10.82 -11.20
N GLY A 143 0.05 11.35 -12.40
CA GLY A 143 0.36 12.77 -12.63
C GLY A 143 1.71 13.19 -12.05
N ALA A 144 2.67 12.26 -11.91
CA ALA A 144 4.00 12.48 -11.37
C ALA A 144 5.06 12.49 -12.47
N SER A 145 6.05 13.37 -12.36
CA SER A 145 7.23 13.32 -13.22
C SER A 145 8.18 12.21 -12.74
N TRP A 146 8.65 11.36 -13.66
CA TRP A 146 9.76 10.46 -13.38
C TRP A 146 11.08 11.24 -13.49
N GLY A 147 11.67 11.59 -12.33
CA GLY A 147 12.85 12.46 -12.22
C GLY A 147 14.19 11.74 -12.40
N GLY A 148 14.16 10.43 -12.75
CA GLY A 148 15.35 9.60 -12.86
C GLY A 148 15.44 8.58 -11.73
N GLY A 149 16.65 8.18 -11.36
CA GLY A 149 16.86 7.18 -10.32
C GLY A 149 18.28 6.65 -10.25
N GLU A 150 18.45 5.54 -9.57
CA GLU A 150 19.72 4.83 -9.39
C GLU A 150 19.56 3.35 -9.77
N THR A 151 20.57 2.80 -10.47
CA THR A 151 20.60 1.38 -10.86
C THR A 151 21.93 0.76 -10.40
N PRO A 152 22.08 0.49 -9.10
CA PRO A 152 23.32 -0.03 -8.56
C PRO A 152 23.51 -1.51 -8.89
N THR A 153 24.75 -1.89 -9.20
CA THR A 153 25.16 -3.29 -9.35
C THR A 153 25.68 -3.79 -7.99
N LEU A 154 24.93 -4.70 -7.38
CA LEU A 154 25.14 -5.16 -6.00
C LEU A 154 25.42 -6.67 -5.94
N LYS A 155 26.53 -7.08 -6.53
CA LYS A 155 26.98 -8.49 -6.53
C LYS A 155 27.20 -9.01 -5.10
N GLY A 156 26.60 -10.15 -4.81
CA GLY A 156 26.66 -10.77 -3.47
C GLY A 156 25.62 -10.23 -2.46
N ILE A 157 24.85 -9.20 -2.83
CA ILE A 157 23.70 -8.70 -2.07
C ILE A 157 22.41 -9.12 -2.78
N ILE A 158 22.31 -8.83 -4.08
CA ILE A 158 21.15 -9.24 -4.90
C ILE A 158 21.37 -10.66 -5.40
N THR A 159 20.33 -11.48 -5.31
CA THR A 159 20.35 -12.87 -5.82
C THR A 159 20.57 -12.88 -7.34
N PRO A 160 21.45 -13.74 -7.86
CA PRO A 160 21.71 -13.84 -9.29
C PRO A 160 20.43 -13.97 -10.11
N GLY A 161 20.33 -13.20 -11.19
CA GLY A 161 19.19 -13.20 -12.12
C GLY A 161 17.95 -12.46 -11.62
N THR A 162 18.01 -11.78 -10.47
CA THR A 162 16.90 -11.02 -9.91
C THR A 162 17.18 -9.51 -9.86
N VAL A 163 16.18 -8.73 -9.49
CA VAL A 163 16.24 -7.29 -9.25
C VAL A 163 15.46 -6.94 -7.98
N ASP A 164 15.95 -5.97 -7.22
CA ASP A 164 15.17 -5.30 -6.19
C ASP A 164 14.68 -3.94 -6.71
N LEU A 165 13.37 -3.73 -6.68
CA LEU A 165 12.70 -2.55 -7.23
C LEU A 165 12.05 -1.74 -6.12
N GLY A 166 12.39 -0.47 -6.09
CA GLY A 166 11.81 0.49 -5.18
C GLY A 166 11.93 1.91 -5.72
N GLY A 167 11.60 2.87 -4.89
CA GLY A 167 11.74 4.27 -5.24
C GLY A 167 11.22 5.19 -4.17
N SER A 168 11.36 6.48 -4.42
CA SER A 168 10.86 7.54 -3.55
C SER A 168 10.00 8.50 -4.35
N ALA A 169 9.04 9.14 -3.68
CA ALA A 169 8.26 10.20 -4.29
C ALA A 169 8.17 11.41 -3.36
N VAL A 170 7.98 12.58 -3.99
CA VAL A 170 7.68 13.84 -3.32
C VAL A 170 6.37 14.37 -3.89
N GLY A 171 5.53 14.88 -2.99
CA GLY A 171 4.26 15.52 -3.33
C GLY A 171 4.06 16.82 -2.57
N ILE A 172 3.07 17.60 -2.98
CA ILE A 172 2.69 18.87 -2.38
C ILE A 172 1.26 18.80 -1.86
N ILE A 173 1.00 19.44 -0.72
CA ILE A 173 -0.33 19.66 -0.16
C ILE A 173 -0.50 21.18 -0.12
N SER A 174 -1.45 21.70 -0.90
CA SER A 174 -1.56 23.14 -1.21
C SER A 174 -2.08 23.98 -0.03
N SER A 175 -2.69 23.37 0.97
CA SER A 175 -3.21 24.06 2.16
C SER A 175 -3.36 23.11 3.33
N GLN A 176 -3.48 23.66 4.53
CA GLN A 176 -3.71 22.89 5.75
C GLN A 176 -5.01 22.05 5.69
N ASP A 177 -6.04 22.55 5.05
CA ASP A 177 -7.34 21.87 4.97
C ASP A 177 -7.27 20.59 4.13
N ARG A 178 -6.31 20.52 3.19
CA ARG A 178 -6.04 19.35 2.35
C ARG A 178 -5.08 18.34 3.01
N LEU A 179 -4.48 18.70 4.14
CA LEU A 179 -3.62 17.78 4.90
C LEU A 179 -4.47 16.77 5.64
N ILE A 180 -4.32 15.50 5.27
CA ILE A 180 -5.03 14.38 5.88
C ILE A 180 -4.18 13.77 6.99
N THR A 181 -4.66 13.87 8.23
CA THR A 181 -4.06 13.26 9.41
C THR A 181 -5.15 12.75 10.33
N SER A 182 -4.80 11.89 11.29
CA SER A 182 -5.76 11.36 12.27
C SER A 182 -6.38 12.41 13.22
N LYS A 183 -6.01 13.68 13.11
CA LYS A 183 -6.55 14.76 14.00
C LYS A 183 -8.05 14.97 13.84
N LYS A 184 -8.56 14.83 12.62
CA LYS A 184 -9.99 15.06 12.31
C LYS A 184 -10.88 13.89 12.69
N LEU A 185 -10.34 12.68 12.91
CA LEU A 185 -11.14 11.49 13.22
C LEU A 185 -12.02 11.71 14.45
N THR A 186 -13.29 11.38 14.29
CA THR A 186 -14.30 11.50 15.35
C THR A 186 -15.27 10.31 15.31
N ALA A 187 -15.90 10.03 16.46
CA ALA A 187 -16.95 9.01 16.52
C ALA A 187 -18.12 9.40 15.62
N GLY A 188 -18.65 8.45 14.88
CA GLY A 188 -19.68 8.67 13.88
C GLY A 188 -19.15 8.84 12.43
N ASP A 189 -17.84 9.02 12.24
CA ASP A 189 -17.25 9.00 10.89
C ASP A 189 -17.59 7.70 10.17
N ARG A 190 -17.93 7.82 8.89
CA ARG A 190 -18.18 6.66 8.02
C ARG A 190 -16.88 6.16 7.42
N ILE A 191 -16.81 4.87 7.19
CA ILE A 191 -15.67 4.18 6.57
C ILE A 191 -16.08 3.73 5.17
N LEU A 192 -15.54 4.39 4.16
CA LEU A 192 -15.68 3.98 2.77
C LEU A 192 -14.51 3.06 2.42
N LEU A 193 -14.79 1.81 2.05
CA LEU A 193 -13.79 0.90 1.51
C LEU A 193 -13.81 0.92 -0.01
N LEU A 194 -12.63 1.05 -0.63
CA LEU A 194 -12.43 0.90 -2.07
C LEU A 194 -12.10 -0.55 -2.39
N LYS A 195 -12.65 -1.04 -3.51
CA LYS A 195 -12.40 -2.40 -4.01
C LYS A 195 -10.99 -2.54 -4.56
N SER A 196 -10.28 -3.57 -4.15
CA SER A 196 -8.98 -3.91 -4.74
C SER A 196 -9.12 -4.72 -6.03
N ASN A 197 -8.05 -4.73 -6.85
CA ASN A 197 -7.95 -5.62 -8.00
C ASN A 197 -7.35 -7.00 -7.65
N GLY A 198 -6.70 -7.12 -6.49
CA GLY A 198 -6.03 -8.35 -6.07
C GLY A 198 -5.05 -8.14 -4.91
N LEU A 199 -3.94 -8.84 -4.95
CA LEU A 199 -2.91 -8.80 -3.89
C LEU A 199 -2.15 -7.47 -3.82
N ASN A 200 -2.13 -6.71 -4.89
CA ASN A 200 -1.23 -5.56 -5.07
C ASN A 200 0.25 -5.98 -4.91
N ALA A 201 1.01 -5.32 -4.05
CA ALA A 201 2.41 -5.62 -3.79
C ALA A 201 2.65 -6.23 -2.39
N ASN A 202 1.61 -6.82 -1.75
CA ASN A 202 1.71 -7.33 -0.39
C ASN A 202 1.38 -8.82 -0.30
N GLY A 203 2.02 -9.51 0.65
CA GLY A 203 1.80 -10.94 0.85
C GLY A 203 2.43 -11.85 -0.21
N LEU A 204 3.32 -11.33 -1.03
CA LEU A 204 3.88 -12.01 -2.20
C LEU A 204 4.80 -13.18 -1.83
N SER A 205 5.48 -13.12 -0.68
CA SER A 205 6.32 -14.24 -0.22
C SER A 205 5.49 -15.50 0.03
N LEU A 206 4.32 -15.35 0.65
CA LEU A 206 3.39 -16.47 0.86
C LEU A 206 2.74 -16.91 -0.46
N ALA A 207 2.32 -15.96 -1.33
CA ALA A 207 1.78 -16.29 -2.65
C ALA A 207 2.80 -17.08 -3.50
N ARG A 208 4.10 -16.74 -3.43
CA ARG A 208 5.18 -17.52 -4.07
C ARG A 208 5.29 -18.93 -3.51
N ALA A 209 5.28 -19.07 -2.18
CA ALA A 209 5.32 -20.39 -1.56
C ALA A 209 4.13 -21.26 -2.00
N VAL A 210 2.94 -20.67 -2.11
CA VAL A 210 1.75 -21.34 -2.66
C VAL A 210 1.96 -21.70 -4.14
N LEU A 211 2.46 -20.77 -4.96
CA LEU A 211 2.75 -21.00 -6.39
C LEU A 211 3.64 -22.25 -6.59
N GLU A 212 4.63 -22.43 -5.75
CA GLU A 212 5.54 -23.58 -5.84
C GLU A 212 4.86 -24.92 -5.59
N THR A 213 3.72 -24.94 -4.88
CA THR A 213 2.94 -26.16 -4.59
C THR A 213 1.91 -26.51 -5.65
N LEU A 214 1.66 -25.61 -6.61
CA LEU A 214 0.63 -25.80 -7.64
C LEU A 214 1.19 -26.47 -8.91
N ASP A 215 0.36 -27.32 -9.53
CA ASP A 215 0.70 -27.94 -10.81
C ASP A 215 0.64 -26.92 -11.97
N ASN A 216 -0.37 -26.03 -11.99
CA ASN A 216 -0.53 -24.98 -12.98
C ASN A 216 -0.03 -23.63 -12.44
N LYS A 217 1.27 -23.44 -12.44
CA LYS A 217 1.91 -22.21 -11.93
C LYS A 217 1.57 -20.97 -12.76
N SER A 218 1.41 -21.11 -14.06
CA SER A 218 1.15 -19.99 -14.97
C SER A 218 -0.19 -19.35 -14.68
N GLU A 219 -1.25 -20.14 -14.54
CA GLU A 219 -2.60 -19.63 -14.26
C GLU A 219 -2.67 -18.86 -12.95
N PHE A 220 -2.13 -19.44 -11.88
CA PHE A 220 -2.12 -18.75 -10.58
C PHE A 220 -1.23 -17.51 -10.60
N GLY A 221 -0.05 -17.60 -11.24
CA GLY A 221 0.85 -16.46 -11.37
C GLY A 221 0.21 -15.29 -12.13
N GLU A 222 -0.57 -15.54 -13.19
CA GLU A 222 -1.32 -14.51 -13.91
C GLU A 222 -2.36 -13.81 -13.02
N ILE A 223 -3.06 -14.56 -12.18
CA ILE A 223 -4.02 -13.98 -11.23
C ILE A 223 -3.30 -13.09 -10.20
N VAL A 224 -2.13 -13.54 -9.71
CA VAL A 224 -1.30 -12.76 -8.76
C VAL A 224 -0.75 -11.48 -9.41
N LEU A 225 -0.41 -11.53 -10.70
CA LEU A 225 0.15 -10.40 -11.44
C LEU A 225 -0.92 -9.42 -11.97
N THR A 226 -2.06 -9.34 -11.34
CA THR A 226 -3.05 -8.27 -11.62
C THR A 226 -2.47 -6.91 -11.20
N LYS A 227 -2.66 -5.87 -12.05
CA LYS A 227 -2.21 -4.51 -11.77
C LYS A 227 -2.96 -3.90 -10.59
N SER A 228 -2.23 -3.23 -9.72
CA SER A 228 -2.77 -2.44 -8.62
C SER A 228 -3.47 -1.18 -9.13
N ASN A 229 -4.49 -0.71 -8.41
CA ASN A 229 -5.06 0.60 -8.67
C ASN A 229 -4.09 1.73 -8.27
N ILE A 230 -4.19 2.88 -8.94
CA ILE A 230 -3.53 4.13 -8.55
C ILE A 230 -4.62 5.17 -8.31
N TYR A 231 -4.72 5.66 -7.07
CA TYR A 231 -5.81 6.53 -6.63
C TYR A 231 -5.45 8.03 -6.63
N ALA A 232 -4.29 8.43 -7.22
CA ALA A 232 -3.81 9.81 -7.15
C ALA A 232 -4.84 10.82 -7.66
N LYS A 233 -5.43 10.59 -8.84
CA LYS A 233 -6.47 11.45 -9.38
C LYS A 233 -7.72 11.46 -8.50
N LEU A 234 -8.18 10.30 -8.05
CA LEU A 234 -9.36 10.17 -7.20
C LEU A 234 -9.24 11.01 -5.92
N ILE A 235 -8.10 10.89 -5.21
CA ILE A 235 -7.90 11.64 -3.96
C ILE A 235 -7.90 13.15 -4.22
N GLN A 236 -7.28 13.62 -5.32
CA GLN A 236 -7.34 15.03 -5.66
C GLN A 236 -8.77 15.48 -6.02
N ASP A 237 -9.53 14.67 -6.79
CA ASP A 237 -10.92 14.99 -7.15
C ASP A 237 -11.83 15.07 -5.91
N LEU A 238 -11.64 14.20 -4.92
CA LEU A 238 -12.37 14.28 -3.64
C LEU A 238 -12.05 15.57 -2.88
N LEU A 239 -10.77 15.93 -2.80
CA LEU A 239 -10.31 17.15 -2.14
C LEU A 239 -10.73 18.42 -2.90
N ASP A 240 -10.74 18.40 -4.24
CA ASP A 240 -11.20 19.51 -5.09
C ASP A 240 -12.72 19.72 -4.97
N ALA A 241 -13.46 18.65 -4.70
CA ALA A 241 -14.88 18.71 -4.40
C ALA A 241 -15.20 19.04 -2.94
N GLU A 242 -14.19 19.41 -2.15
CA GLU A 242 -14.33 19.79 -0.74
C GLU A 242 -14.96 18.68 0.13
N ILE A 243 -14.67 17.40 -0.17
CA ILE A 243 -15.00 16.30 0.72
C ILE A 243 -14.10 16.42 1.95
N ASP A 244 -14.71 16.45 3.14
CA ASP A 244 -13.96 16.53 4.40
C ASP A 244 -13.38 15.15 4.78
N ILE A 245 -12.25 14.82 4.17
CA ILE A 245 -11.57 13.55 4.46
C ILE A 245 -10.87 13.65 5.80
N HIS A 246 -11.32 12.88 6.77
CA HIS A 246 -10.76 12.85 8.11
C HIS A 246 -9.50 11.98 8.22
N TYR A 247 -9.46 10.89 7.46
CA TYR A 247 -8.30 9.99 7.42
C TYR A 247 -8.34 9.08 6.20
N ILE A 248 -7.17 8.58 5.80
CA ILE A 248 -7.02 7.52 4.80
C ILE A 248 -6.08 6.45 5.35
N SER A 249 -6.45 5.19 5.19
CA SER A 249 -5.57 4.07 5.41
C SER A 249 -5.44 3.22 4.15
N ASN A 250 -4.22 3.14 3.61
CA ASN A 250 -3.86 2.21 2.55
C ASN A 250 -3.72 0.81 3.16
N ILE A 251 -4.58 -0.13 2.73
CA ILE A 251 -4.63 -1.51 3.27
C ILE A 251 -3.58 -2.35 2.56
N THR A 252 -2.40 -2.40 3.13
CA THR A 252 -1.23 -3.13 2.64
C THR A 252 -0.86 -4.29 3.57
N GLY A 253 0.41 -4.53 3.87
CA GLY A 253 0.82 -5.51 4.89
C GLY A 253 0.08 -5.28 6.22
N HIS A 254 -0.09 -6.30 7.04
CA HIS A 254 -0.99 -6.38 8.21
C HIS A 254 -2.50 -6.45 7.86
N GLY A 255 -2.87 -6.51 6.58
CA GLY A 255 -4.27 -6.67 6.16
C GLY A 255 -5.22 -5.62 6.74
N LEU A 256 -6.44 -6.04 7.10
CA LEU A 256 -7.48 -5.14 7.58
C LEU A 256 -7.19 -4.53 8.96
N ARG A 257 -6.16 -5.00 9.68
CA ARG A 257 -5.66 -4.29 10.88
C ARG A 257 -5.22 -2.87 10.55
N LYS A 258 -4.77 -2.61 9.30
CA LYS A 258 -4.41 -1.27 8.82
C LYS A 258 -5.53 -0.23 8.94
N ILE A 259 -6.79 -0.64 8.97
CA ILE A 259 -7.93 0.27 9.18
C ILE A 259 -7.77 1.08 10.48
N MET A 260 -7.17 0.49 11.53
CA MET A 260 -6.89 1.19 12.79
C MET A 260 -5.47 1.80 12.88
N ARG A 261 -4.84 2.11 11.73
CA ARG A 261 -3.47 2.68 11.67
C ARG A 261 -3.36 4.02 12.39
N ALA A 262 -4.43 4.80 12.44
CA ALA A 262 -4.47 6.12 13.03
C ALA A 262 -3.99 6.20 14.49
N ASN A 263 -3.83 5.08 15.18
CA ASN A 263 -3.43 4.98 16.58
C ASN A 263 -4.28 5.87 17.52
N LYS A 264 -5.60 5.81 17.31
CA LYS A 264 -6.62 6.51 18.09
C LYS A 264 -7.55 5.51 18.77
N ASP A 265 -8.04 5.86 19.95
CA ASP A 265 -8.96 5.04 20.73
C ASP A 265 -10.37 5.10 20.14
N PHE A 266 -10.55 4.36 19.04
CA PHE A 266 -11.81 4.12 18.37
C PHE A 266 -12.02 2.63 18.13
N ILE A 267 -13.28 2.21 18.13
CA ILE A 267 -13.71 0.93 17.57
C ILE A 267 -14.04 1.18 16.09
N TYR A 268 -13.30 0.55 15.21
CA TYR A 268 -13.49 0.58 13.76
C TYR A 268 -14.42 -0.55 13.36
N VAL A 269 -15.73 -0.23 13.25
CA VAL A 269 -16.76 -1.23 12.96
C VAL A 269 -16.95 -1.37 11.46
N ILE A 270 -16.66 -2.54 10.92
CA ILE A 270 -16.87 -2.89 9.50
C ILE A 270 -18.06 -3.82 9.41
N GLU A 271 -19.12 -3.35 8.76
CA GLU A 271 -20.39 -4.05 8.58
C GLU A 271 -20.47 -4.78 7.25
N LYS A 272 -19.83 -4.23 6.20
CA LYS A 272 -19.83 -4.77 4.84
C LYS A 272 -18.43 -4.84 4.27
N LEU A 273 -18.14 -5.89 3.52
CA LEU A 273 -16.87 -6.13 2.84
C LEU A 273 -17.14 -6.49 1.37
N PHE A 274 -16.23 -6.12 0.48
CA PHE A 274 -16.19 -6.74 -0.85
C PHE A 274 -15.83 -8.21 -0.73
N GLU A 275 -16.39 -9.04 -1.60
CA GLU A 275 -15.98 -10.44 -1.72
C GLU A 275 -14.51 -10.52 -2.15
N PRO A 276 -13.68 -11.34 -1.47
CA PRO A 276 -12.31 -11.58 -1.86
C PRO A 276 -12.20 -12.18 -3.26
N GLN A 277 -11.26 -11.67 -4.06
CA GLN A 277 -10.94 -12.22 -5.37
C GLN A 277 -10.43 -13.66 -5.27
N GLU A 278 -10.44 -14.38 -6.40
CA GLU A 278 -10.08 -15.80 -6.48
C GLU A 278 -8.68 -16.10 -5.94
N VAL A 279 -7.73 -15.18 -6.14
CA VAL A 279 -6.35 -15.30 -5.62
C VAL A 279 -6.32 -15.56 -4.11
N PHE A 280 -7.16 -14.91 -3.33
CA PHE A 280 -7.21 -15.08 -1.87
C PHE A 280 -7.78 -16.45 -1.49
N LYS A 281 -8.78 -16.94 -2.23
CA LYS A 281 -9.38 -18.26 -1.99
C LYS A 281 -8.37 -19.38 -2.26
N ILE A 282 -7.59 -19.26 -3.36
CA ILE A 282 -6.53 -20.21 -3.68
C ILE A 282 -5.45 -20.18 -2.59
N ILE A 283 -4.98 -19.00 -2.19
CA ILE A 283 -3.97 -18.86 -1.14
C ILE A 283 -4.47 -19.49 0.17
N GLN A 284 -5.69 -19.17 0.59
CA GLN A 284 -6.27 -19.73 1.81
C GLN A 284 -6.33 -21.25 1.79
N LYS A 285 -6.83 -21.81 0.69
CA LYS A 285 -6.94 -23.26 0.51
C LYS A 285 -5.59 -23.98 0.56
N GLU A 286 -4.60 -23.46 -0.16
CA GLU A 286 -3.30 -24.12 -0.30
C GLU A 286 -2.36 -23.88 0.89
N SER A 287 -2.44 -22.70 1.54
CA SER A 287 -1.65 -22.39 2.74
C SER A 287 -2.21 -23.00 4.01
N GLY A 288 -3.52 -23.30 4.06
CA GLY A 288 -4.22 -23.75 5.26
C GLY A 288 -4.38 -22.69 6.34
N LEU A 289 -4.25 -21.39 6.00
CA LEU A 289 -4.52 -20.28 6.90
C LEU A 289 -6.02 -20.19 7.21
N ASP A 290 -6.37 -19.87 8.44
CA ASP A 290 -7.75 -19.59 8.80
C ASP A 290 -8.19 -18.19 8.30
N GLU A 291 -9.50 -17.93 8.36
CA GLU A 291 -10.07 -16.68 7.84
C GLU A 291 -9.51 -15.44 8.57
N LYS A 292 -9.31 -15.52 9.89
CA LYS A 292 -8.75 -14.41 10.67
C LYS A 292 -7.29 -14.12 10.28
N GLU A 293 -6.50 -15.15 10.05
CA GLU A 293 -5.12 -15.00 9.56
C GLU A 293 -5.09 -14.36 8.16
N MET A 294 -5.99 -14.78 7.27
CA MET A 294 -6.11 -14.18 5.92
C MET A 294 -6.44 -12.69 6.00
N TYR A 295 -7.49 -12.29 6.72
CA TYR A 295 -7.86 -10.88 6.90
C TYR A 295 -6.82 -10.08 7.70
N GLY A 296 -6.04 -10.72 8.55
CA GLY A 296 -4.92 -10.11 9.27
C GLY A 296 -3.64 -9.97 8.47
N THR A 297 -3.57 -10.56 7.26
CA THR A 297 -2.37 -10.57 6.40
C THR A 297 -2.60 -9.83 5.09
N TYR A 298 -3.75 -10.05 4.46
CA TYR A 298 -4.10 -9.56 3.13
C TYR A 298 -5.20 -8.51 3.16
N ASN A 299 -5.28 -7.73 2.09
CA ASN A 299 -6.35 -6.76 1.88
C ASN A 299 -7.73 -7.41 1.66
N MET A 300 -7.78 -8.68 1.29
CA MET A 300 -9.01 -9.49 1.09
C MET A 300 -10.08 -8.79 0.25
N GLY A 301 -9.66 -8.06 -0.79
CA GLY A 301 -10.56 -7.33 -1.67
C GLY A 301 -10.78 -5.87 -1.30
N GLN A 302 -10.17 -5.37 -0.22
CA GLN A 302 -10.30 -4.00 0.28
C GLN A 302 -8.96 -3.25 0.11
N ASP A 303 -8.93 -2.19 -0.68
CA ASP A 303 -7.66 -1.48 -0.98
C ASP A 303 -7.40 -0.29 -0.07
N TYR A 304 -8.39 0.57 0.05
CA TYR A 304 -8.32 1.83 0.78
C TYR A 304 -9.49 1.95 1.73
N ALA A 305 -9.23 2.46 2.93
CA ALA A 305 -10.25 2.94 3.86
C ALA A 305 -10.20 4.47 3.92
N ILE A 306 -11.27 5.14 3.47
CA ILE A 306 -11.43 6.60 3.50
C ILE A 306 -12.46 6.93 4.57
N PHE A 307 -12.09 7.81 5.50
CA PHE A 307 -12.95 8.21 6.63
C PHE A 307 -13.51 9.59 6.36
N VAL A 308 -14.83 9.71 6.37
CA VAL A 308 -15.55 10.95 6.09
C VAL A 308 -16.74 11.14 7.04
N PRO A 309 -17.22 12.37 7.27
CA PRO A 309 -18.50 12.61 7.94
C PRO A 309 -19.64 11.94 7.17
N SER A 310 -20.71 11.56 7.88
CA SER A 310 -21.87 10.92 7.25
C SER A 310 -22.55 11.79 6.17
N SER A 311 -22.43 13.11 6.27
CA SER A 311 -22.92 14.06 5.27
C SER A 311 -22.24 13.94 3.90
N ASP A 312 -21.02 13.46 3.85
CA ASP A 312 -20.19 13.47 2.66
C ASP A 312 -20.18 12.12 1.92
N VAL A 313 -20.77 11.09 2.52
CA VAL A 313 -20.74 9.70 1.99
C VAL A 313 -21.27 9.62 0.56
N GLU A 314 -22.47 10.11 0.31
CA GLU A 314 -23.12 10.01 -1.00
C GLU A 314 -22.31 10.74 -2.08
N LYS A 315 -21.88 11.98 -1.79
CA LYS A 315 -21.06 12.79 -2.71
C LYS A 315 -19.70 12.12 -2.96
N ALA A 316 -19.06 11.58 -1.93
CA ALA A 316 -17.79 10.88 -2.08
C ALA A 316 -17.94 9.62 -2.95
N GLN A 317 -18.98 8.79 -2.74
CA GLN A 317 -19.24 7.61 -3.55
C GLN A 317 -19.53 7.94 -5.01
N GLU A 318 -20.23 9.04 -5.32
CA GLU A 318 -20.42 9.52 -6.67
C GLU A 318 -19.09 9.86 -7.36
N ILE A 319 -18.18 10.56 -6.66
CA ILE A 319 -16.88 10.94 -7.20
C ILE A 319 -16.02 9.69 -7.42
N ILE A 320 -16.03 8.74 -6.48
CA ILE A 320 -15.32 7.46 -6.59
C ILE A 320 -15.80 6.72 -7.84
N SER A 321 -17.11 6.61 -8.03
CA SER A 321 -17.71 5.96 -9.20
C SER A 321 -17.37 6.67 -10.51
N LYS A 322 -17.38 8.01 -10.57
CA LYS A 322 -16.97 8.80 -11.74
C LYS A 322 -15.51 8.59 -12.11
N ASN A 323 -14.65 8.25 -11.14
CA ASN A 323 -13.26 7.89 -11.37
C ASN A 323 -13.07 6.39 -11.76
N GLY A 324 -14.16 5.63 -11.92
CA GLY A 324 -14.13 4.24 -12.36
C GLY A 324 -13.84 3.23 -11.24
N PHE A 325 -13.94 3.62 -9.96
CA PHE A 325 -13.72 2.74 -8.84
C PHE A 325 -15.03 2.36 -8.14
N GLU A 326 -15.02 1.20 -7.50
CA GLU A 326 -16.14 0.74 -6.66
C GLU A 326 -15.84 1.05 -5.19
N SER A 327 -16.88 1.51 -4.46
CA SER A 327 -16.80 1.74 -3.01
C SER A 327 -18.00 1.18 -2.27
N LEU A 328 -17.77 0.81 -1.01
CA LEU A 328 -18.81 0.48 -0.04
C LEU A 328 -18.81 1.49 1.10
N ASP A 329 -19.98 1.97 1.49
CA ASP A 329 -20.17 2.51 2.84
C ASP A 329 -20.18 1.33 3.80
N SER A 330 -18.98 1.01 4.30
CA SER A 330 -18.66 -0.27 4.94
C SER A 330 -18.85 -0.27 6.43
N GLY A 331 -18.91 0.90 7.07
CA GLY A 331 -18.97 0.94 8.51
C GLY A 331 -18.73 2.32 9.09
N TYR A 332 -18.34 2.36 10.36
CA TYR A 332 -18.25 3.60 11.12
C TYR A 332 -17.28 3.51 12.30
N LEU A 333 -16.96 4.67 12.88
CA LEU A 333 -16.20 4.78 14.12
C LEU A 333 -17.12 4.90 15.34
N GLU A 334 -16.80 4.11 16.37
CA GLU A 334 -17.38 4.30 17.73
C GLU A 334 -16.28 4.72 18.70
N ALA A 335 -16.65 5.48 19.73
CA ALA A 335 -15.75 5.76 20.85
C ALA A 335 -15.47 4.48 21.64
N GLY A 336 -14.22 4.20 21.93
CA GLY A 336 -13.85 3.01 22.70
C GLY A 336 -12.40 2.61 22.49
N GLU A 337 -11.98 1.56 23.15
CA GLU A 337 -10.63 1.00 23.03
C GLU A 337 -10.34 0.57 21.58
N ARG A 338 -9.13 0.89 21.10
CA ARG A 338 -8.72 0.68 19.70
C ARG A 338 -8.84 -0.78 19.28
N LYS A 339 -9.69 -1.05 18.29
CA LYS A 339 -9.84 -2.36 17.64
C LYS A 339 -10.59 -2.25 16.31
N VAL A 340 -10.44 -3.25 15.46
CA VAL A 340 -11.23 -3.44 14.24
C VAL A 340 -12.18 -4.61 14.44
N ILE A 341 -13.47 -4.42 14.16
CA ILE A 341 -14.51 -5.46 14.22
C ILE A 341 -15.04 -5.68 12.81
N LEU A 342 -14.85 -6.87 12.24
CA LEU A 342 -15.45 -7.30 10.98
C LEU A 342 -16.73 -8.08 11.31
N LYS A 343 -17.90 -7.41 11.27
CA LYS A 343 -19.17 -8.00 11.75
C LYS A 343 -19.59 -9.25 10.95
N GLU A 344 -19.54 -9.16 9.61
CA GLU A 344 -19.93 -10.30 8.73
C GLU A 344 -19.07 -11.54 8.94
N LYS A 345 -17.84 -11.36 9.41
CA LYS A 345 -16.85 -12.43 9.62
C LYS A 345 -16.73 -12.89 11.06
N ASN A 346 -17.35 -12.18 11.98
CA ASN A 346 -17.18 -12.38 13.43
C ASN A 346 -15.69 -12.39 13.83
N ILE A 347 -14.91 -11.46 13.24
CA ILE A 347 -13.48 -11.30 13.51
C ILE A 347 -13.24 -9.99 14.24
N THR A 348 -12.43 -10.03 15.30
CA THR A 348 -11.93 -8.85 16.00
C THR A 348 -10.41 -8.85 16.01
N PHE A 349 -9.83 -7.70 15.66
CA PHE A 349 -8.41 -7.41 15.81
C PHE A 349 -8.22 -6.35 16.88
N GLU A 350 -7.60 -6.74 17.98
CA GLU A 350 -7.29 -5.84 19.09
C GLU A 350 -6.18 -4.85 18.73
N GLY A 351 -6.18 -3.67 19.33
CA GLY A 351 -5.24 -2.58 19.06
C GLY A 351 -3.77 -2.97 19.16
N GLY A 352 -3.42 -3.84 20.12
CA GLY A 352 -2.06 -4.37 20.26
C GLY A 352 -1.57 -5.24 19.11
N THR A 353 -2.43 -5.66 18.19
CA THR A 353 -2.05 -6.44 17.00
C THR A 353 -1.49 -5.57 15.85
N LEU A 354 -1.51 -4.24 16.00
CA LEU A 354 -0.91 -3.27 15.08
C LEU A 354 -0.22 -2.17 15.89
N ASP A 355 1.08 -2.33 16.16
CA ASP A 355 1.89 -1.36 16.92
C ASP A 355 3.00 -0.78 16.02
N LEU A 356 2.61 0.17 15.15
CA LEU A 356 3.51 0.79 14.15
C LEU A 356 4.14 2.11 14.63
N ARG A 357 3.78 2.63 15.80
CA ARG A 357 4.21 3.96 16.31
C ARG A 357 4.66 3.89 17.75
#